data_8ac7383d4db710c25d41a5d075f26fa8
#
_entry.id   8ac7383d4db710c25d41a5d075f26fa8
#
_cell.length_a   1.000
_cell.length_b   1.000
_cell.length_c   1.000
_cell.angle_alpha   90.00
_cell.angle_beta   90.00
_cell.angle_gamma   90.00
#
_symmetry.space_group_name_H-M   'P 1'
#
loop_
_entity.id
_entity.type
_entity.pdbx_description
1 polymer ?
#
loop_
_entity_poly.entity_id
_entity_poly.type
_entity_poly.pdbx_seq_one_letter_code
_entity_poly.pdbx_strand_id
1 'polypeptide(L)'
;MANIIVIEDHQPVLKLLSTLCRSQGHEVMAFDNGRAGIDAIREMNPDVALVDRRLGEMDGLDVVREARHASPATRFVMVSACSETRDIVSAIRRGACDYVTKPFDPEEIHTAVNRALDEPAAPPPARQKLIILCPKQAA
;
A
#
# COMPACT_ATOMS: atom_id res chain seq x y z
N MET A 1 7.54 15.86 -5.63
CA MET A 1 8.13 14.59 -6.04
C MET A 1 8.24 13.66 -4.83
N ALA A 2 7.83 12.43 -5.00
CA ALA A 2 7.84 11.46 -3.91
C ALA A 2 8.59 10.21 -4.31
N ASN A 3 8.96 9.40 -3.32
CA ASN A 3 9.56 8.09 -3.54
C ASN A 3 8.48 7.05 -3.42
N ILE A 4 8.31 6.24 -4.47
CA ILE A 4 7.24 5.25 -4.55
C ILE A 4 7.84 3.88 -4.84
N ILE A 5 7.36 2.88 -4.13
CA ILE A 5 7.69 1.49 -4.41
C ILE A 5 6.42 0.84 -4.96
N VAL A 6 6.57 0.08 -6.04
CA VAL A 6 5.49 -0.67 -6.67
C VAL A 6 5.81 -2.14 -6.55
N ILE A 7 4.87 -2.93 -6.02
CA ILE A 7 5.03 -4.38 -5.86
C ILE A 7 3.89 -5.06 -6.60
N GLU A 8 4.22 -5.74 -7.69
CA GLU A 8 3.25 -6.36 -8.59
C GLU A 8 3.95 -7.47 -9.37
N ASP A 9 3.41 -8.68 -9.35
CA ASP A 9 4.08 -9.81 -10.00
C ASP A 9 3.77 -9.95 -11.49
N HIS A 10 2.74 -9.27 -11.99
CA HIS A 10 2.41 -9.29 -13.41
C HIS A 10 3.20 -8.20 -14.12
N GLN A 11 4.20 -8.60 -14.91
CA GLN A 11 5.17 -7.65 -15.48
C GLN A 11 4.54 -6.48 -16.25
N PRO A 12 3.55 -6.71 -17.14
CA PRO A 12 2.95 -5.58 -17.85
C PRO A 12 2.30 -4.55 -16.92
N VAL A 13 1.65 -5.01 -15.84
CA VAL A 13 1.02 -4.12 -14.89
C VAL A 13 2.06 -3.39 -14.06
N LEU A 14 3.12 -4.09 -13.66
CA LEU A 14 4.23 -3.49 -12.92
C LEU A 14 4.83 -2.36 -13.72
N LYS A 15 5.08 -2.59 -15.01
CA LYS A 15 5.64 -1.58 -15.89
C LYS A 15 4.68 -0.40 -16.04
N LEU A 16 3.40 -0.69 -16.21
CA LEU A 16 2.40 0.36 -16.37
C LEU A 16 2.32 1.24 -15.12
N LEU A 17 2.19 0.64 -13.95
CA LEU A 17 2.13 1.40 -12.71
C LEU A 17 3.38 2.26 -12.50
N SER A 18 4.54 1.68 -12.78
CA SER A 18 5.80 2.39 -12.64
C SER A 18 5.85 3.59 -13.58
N THR A 19 5.44 3.39 -14.83
CA THR A 19 5.43 4.46 -15.83
C THR A 19 4.47 5.57 -15.44
N LEU A 20 3.28 5.21 -14.96
CA LEU A 20 2.29 6.21 -14.54
C LEU A 20 2.82 7.08 -13.40
N CYS A 21 3.45 6.45 -12.43
CA CYS A 21 4.00 7.21 -11.30
C CYS A 21 5.18 8.08 -11.73
N ARG A 22 6.05 7.56 -12.58
CA ARG A 22 7.18 8.35 -13.07
C ARG A 22 6.72 9.54 -13.90
N SER A 23 5.63 9.38 -14.64
CA SER A 23 5.11 10.47 -15.48
C SER A 23 4.61 11.65 -14.63
N GLN A 24 4.32 11.41 -13.36
CA GLN A 24 3.90 12.46 -12.43
C GLN A 24 5.09 13.07 -11.67
N GLY A 25 6.30 12.71 -12.04
CA GLY A 25 7.50 13.28 -11.43
C GLY A 25 8.02 12.54 -10.21
N HIS A 26 7.48 11.35 -9.92
CA HIS A 26 7.94 10.58 -8.76
C HIS A 26 9.10 9.66 -9.13
N GLU A 27 9.91 9.35 -8.14
CA GLU A 27 10.92 8.32 -8.28
C GLU A 27 10.32 6.99 -7.89
N VAL A 28 10.52 5.97 -8.73
CA VAL A 28 9.84 4.69 -8.57
C VAL A 28 10.84 3.56 -8.58
N MET A 29 10.70 2.64 -7.63
CA MET A 29 11.37 1.35 -7.67
C MET A 29 10.32 0.26 -7.76
N ALA A 30 10.55 -0.72 -8.64
CA ALA A 30 9.58 -1.74 -8.97
C ALA A 30 10.09 -3.11 -8.52
N PHE A 31 9.21 -3.89 -7.91
CA PHE A 31 9.54 -5.24 -7.44
C PHE A 31 8.42 -6.19 -7.86
N ASP A 32 8.79 -7.39 -8.25
CA ASP A 32 7.82 -8.37 -8.73
C ASP A 32 7.47 -9.43 -7.70
N ASN A 33 7.94 -9.28 -6.47
CA ASN A 33 7.58 -10.19 -5.39
C ASN A 33 7.51 -9.47 -4.07
N GLY A 34 6.75 -10.04 -3.14
CA GLY A 34 6.48 -9.39 -1.87
C GLY A 34 7.70 -9.27 -0.97
N ARG A 35 8.54 -10.32 -0.93
CA ARG A 35 9.68 -10.31 -0.01
C ARG A 35 10.67 -9.21 -0.37
N ALA A 36 11.00 -9.10 -1.66
CA ALA A 36 11.91 -8.05 -2.11
C ALA A 36 11.30 -6.66 -1.85
N GLY A 37 9.99 -6.53 -2.04
CA GLY A 37 9.30 -5.27 -1.78
C GLY A 37 9.34 -4.87 -0.32
N ILE A 38 9.10 -5.83 0.58
CA ILE A 38 9.15 -5.55 2.03
C ILE A 38 10.56 -5.08 2.43
N ASP A 39 11.57 -5.78 1.94
CA ASP A 39 12.95 -5.42 2.26
C ASP A 39 13.28 -4.01 1.78
N ALA A 40 12.84 -3.67 0.58
CA ALA A 40 13.07 -2.34 0.03
C ALA A 40 12.32 -1.27 0.81
N ILE A 41 11.08 -1.53 1.21
CA ILE A 41 10.31 -0.58 2.01
C ILE A 41 11.00 -0.33 3.35
N ARG A 42 11.46 -1.41 3.98
CA ARG A 42 12.16 -1.31 5.26
C ARG A 42 13.41 -0.46 5.16
N GLU A 43 14.14 -0.63 4.07
CA GLU A 43 15.42 0.04 3.87
C GLU A 43 15.25 1.49 3.44
N MET A 44 14.29 1.75 2.57
CA MET A 44 14.17 3.04 1.90
C MET A 44 13.13 3.98 2.48
N ASN A 45 12.18 3.46 3.23
CA ASN A 45 11.09 4.24 3.82
C ASN A 45 10.42 5.14 2.77
N PRO A 46 9.82 4.56 1.72
CA PRO A 46 9.20 5.36 0.68
C PRO A 46 7.98 6.12 1.20
N ASP A 47 7.57 7.12 0.45
CA ASP A 47 6.37 7.88 0.81
C ASP A 47 5.11 7.07 0.57
N VAL A 48 5.05 6.34 -0.54
CA VAL A 48 3.90 5.54 -0.93
C VAL A 48 4.37 4.19 -1.47
N ALA A 49 3.63 3.14 -1.15
CA ALA A 49 3.84 1.82 -1.73
C ALA A 49 2.54 1.37 -2.38
N LEU A 50 2.59 1.03 -3.67
CA LEU A 50 1.48 0.44 -4.39
C LEU A 50 1.69 -1.07 -4.36
N VAL A 51 0.71 -1.81 -3.84
CA VAL A 51 0.88 -3.24 -3.59
C VAL A 51 -0.29 -4.01 -4.17
N ASP A 52 -0.01 -5.02 -5.00
CA ASP A 52 -1.05 -5.94 -5.46
C ASP A 52 -1.37 -6.94 -4.35
N ARG A 53 -2.62 -7.35 -4.30
CA ARG A 53 -3.08 -8.35 -3.35
C ARG A 53 -2.43 -9.72 -3.61
N ARG A 54 -2.32 -10.10 -4.87
CA ARG A 54 -1.83 -11.42 -5.25
C ARG A 54 -0.42 -11.32 -5.77
N LEU A 55 0.53 -11.78 -4.96
CA LEU A 55 1.95 -11.70 -5.29
C LEU A 55 2.56 -13.11 -5.30
N GLY A 56 2.02 -13.96 -6.16
CA GLY A 56 2.45 -15.35 -6.21
C GLY A 56 2.05 -16.07 -4.93
N GLU A 57 3.02 -16.47 -4.15
CA GLU A 57 2.75 -17.19 -2.91
C GLU A 57 2.44 -16.29 -1.73
N MET A 58 2.58 -14.99 -1.90
CA MET A 58 2.39 -14.06 -0.81
C MET A 58 1.17 -13.18 -1.03
N ASP A 59 0.43 -12.93 0.04
CA ASP A 59 -0.70 -12.01 0.00
C ASP A 59 -0.19 -10.60 0.24
N GLY A 60 -0.60 -9.65 -0.62
CA GLY A 60 -0.20 -8.26 -0.46
C GLY A 60 -0.61 -7.66 0.88
N LEU A 61 -1.67 -8.18 1.51
CA LEU A 61 -2.05 -7.73 2.84
C LEU A 61 -0.98 -8.08 3.88
N ASP A 62 -0.28 -9.19 3.68
CA ASP A 62 0.83 -9.54 4.56
C ASP A 62 2.02 -8.60 4.34
N VAL A 63 2.21 -8.17 3.09
CA VAL A 63 3.25 -7.16 2.80
C VAL A 63 2.96 -5.89 3.59
N VAL A 64 1.73 -5.41 3.54
CA VAL A 64 1.34 -4.20 4.26
C VAL A 64 1.55 -4.40 5.76
N ARG A 65 1.09 -5.54 6.30
CA ARG A 65 1.21 -5.81 7.72
C ARG A 65 2.66 -5.78 8.19
N GLU A 66 3.54 -6.47 7.46
CA GLU A 66 4.95 -6.52 7.86
C GLU A 66 5.66 -5.20 7.64
N ALA A 67 5.42 -4.58 6.49
CA ALA A 67 6.17 -3.39 6.12
C ALA A 67 5.76 -2.15 6.93
N ARG A 68 4.49 -2.06 7.35
CA ARG A 68 4.04 -0.88 8.08
C ARG A 68 4.72 -0.77 9.45
N HIS A 69 5.09 -1.90 10.05
CA HIS A 69 5.83 -1.86 11.31
C HIS A 69 7.24 -1.33 11.11
N ALA A 70 7.86 -1.68 9.99
CA ALA A 70 9.23 -1.27 9.70
C ALA A 70 9.29 0.14 9.13
N SER A 71 8.22 0.61 8.49
CA SER A 71 8.19 1.92 7.85
C SER A 71 6.86 2.60 8.15
N PRO A 72 6.68 3.11 9.37
CA PRO A 72 5.38 3.65 9.80
C PRO A 72 4.91 4.85 9.00
N ALA A 73 5.81 5.59 8.36
CA ALA A 73 5.43 6.78 7.59
C ALA A 73 5.00 6.46 6.16
N THR A 74 5.25 5.25 5.68
CA THR A 74 4.85 4.85 4.33
C THR A 74 3.35 4.65 4.27
N ARG A 75 2.70 5.20 3.23
CA ARG A 75 1.27 4.98 2.98
C ARG A 75 1.13 3.88 1.96
N PHE A 76 0.24 2.96 2.21
CA PHE A 76 0.03 1.80 1.36
C PHE A 76 -1.26 1.92 0.58
N VAL A 77 -1.18 1.75 -0.73
CA VAL A 77 -2.34 1.72 -1.63
C VAL A 77 -2.39 0.34 -2.26
N MET A 78 -3.52 -0.36 -2.09
CA MET A 78 -3.69 -1.65 -2.74
C MET A 78 -4.17 -1.44 -4.17
N VAL A 79 -3.63 -2.21 -5.10
CA VAL A 79 -4.06 -2.19 -6.51
C VAL A 79 -4.33 -3.64 -6.89
N SER A 80 -5.60 -4.03 -6.98
CA SER A 80 -5.92 -5.45 -7.09
C SER A 80 -7.20 -5.69 -7.88
N ALA A 81 -7.30 -6.89 -8.46
CA ALA A 81 -8.53 -7.33 -9.10
C ALA A 81 -9.59 -7.76 -8.08
N CYS A 82 -9.23 -7.95 -6.83
CA CYS A 82 -10.17 -8.32 -5.78
C CYS A 82 -10.99 -7.09 -5.40
N SER A 83 -12.27 -7.07 -5.79
CA SER A 83 -13.08 -5.86 -5.67
C SER A 83 -14.26 -5.98 -4.73
N GLU A 84 -14.37 -7.09 -3.99
CA GLU A 84 -15.48 -7.24 -3.04
C GLU A 84 -15.29 -6.32 -1.86
N THR A 85 -16.40 -5.86 -1.31
CA THR A 85 -16.37 -4.94 -0.18
C THR A 85 -15.52 -5.47 0.97
N ARG A 86 -15.64 -6.76 1.28
CA ARG A 86 -14.87 -7.35 2.38
C ARG A 86 -13.37 -7.28 2.13
N ASP A 87 -12.95 -7.38 0.87
CA ASP A 87 -11.53 -7.27 0.53
C ASP A 87 -11.02 -5.87 0.77
N ILE A 88 -11.80 -4.88 0.38
CA ILE A 88 -11.45 -3.48 0.55
C ILE A 88 -11.40 -3.13 2.03
N VAL A 89 -12.41 -3.53 2.78
CA VAL A 89 -12.46 -3.27 4.22
C VAL A 89 -11.28 -3.93 4.94
N SER A 90 -10.96 -5.17 4.56
CA SER A 90 -9.84 -5.87 5.17
C SER A 90 -8.53 -5.14 4.93
N ALA A 91 -8.33 -4.64 3.70
CA ALA A 91 -7.11 -3.91 3.37
C ALA A 91 -6.98 -2.62 4.20
N ILE A 92 -8.06 -1.86 4.30
CA ILE A 92 -8.05 -0.61 5.07
C ILE A 92 -7.78 -0.90 6.54
N ARG A 93 -8.41 -1.94 7.08
CA ARG A 93 -8.19 -2.32 8.49
C ARG A 93 -6.75 -2.71 8.77
N ARG A 94 -6.06 -3.25 7.77
CA ARG A 94 -4.68 -3.68 7.93
C ARG A 94 -3.67 -2.58 7.67
N GLY A 95 -4.14 -1.41 7.29
CA GLY A 95 -3.27 -0.25 7.21
C GLY A 95 -3.13 0.38 5.85
N ALA A 96 -3.82 -0.13 4.83
CA ALA A 96 -3.85 0.53 3.54
C ALA A 96 -4.69 1.80 3.66
N CYS A 97 -4.25 2.86 3.01
CA CYS A 97 -5.01 4.10 3.05
C CYS A 97 -5.98 4.24 1.88
N ASP A 98 -5.82 3.40 0.86
CA ASP A 98 -6.70 3.45 -0.31
C ASP A 98 -6.66 2.11 -1.03
N TYR A 99 -7.58 1.92 -1.97
CA TYR A 99 -7.71 0.67 -2.70
C TYR A 99 -8.19 0.98 -4.12
N VAL A 100 -7.41 0.57 -5.12
CA VAL A 100 -7.77 0.77 -6.53
C VAL A 100 -8.01 -0.60 -7.13
N THR A 101 -9.17 -0.78 -7.78
CA THR A 101 -9.50 -2.06 -8.39
C THR A 101 -9.05 -2.12 -9.84
N LYS A 102 -8.61 -3.28 -10.28
CA LYS A 102 -8.27 -3.53 -11.69
C LYS A 102 -9.52 -3.98 -12.43
N PRO A 103 -9.71 -3.57 -13.65
CA PRO A 103 -8.90 -2.61 -14.42
C PRO A 103 -9.09 -1.19 -13.92
N PHE A 104 -8.07 -0.38 -14.09
CA PHE A 104 -8.10 1.01 -13.61
C PHE A 104 -7.76 1.96 -14.74
N ASP A 105 -8.21 3.21 -14.59
CA ASP A 105 -7.76 4.30 -15.45
C ASP A 105 -6.51 4.93 -14.85
N PRO A 106 -5.64 5.52 -15.68
CA PRO A 106 -4.48 6.24 -15.14
C PRO A 106 -4.83 7.28 -14.10
N GLU A 107 -5.98 7.96 -14.27
CA GLU A 107 -6.42 8.97 -13.32
C GLU A 107 -6.69 8.40 -11.94
N GLU A 108 -7.17 7.17 -11.88
CA GLU A 108 -7.43 6.53 -10.59
C GLU A 108 -6.14 6.32 -9.82
N ILE A 109 -5.07 5.94 -10.52
CA ILE A 109 -3.77 5.76 -9.88
C ILE A 109 -3.22 7.11 -9.42
N HIS A 110 -3.29 8.14 -10.27
CA HIS A 110 -2.81 9.46 -9.91
C HIS A 110 -3.56 10.00 -8.70
N THR A 111 -4.87 9.83 -8.68
CA THR A 111 -5.70 10.30 -7.56
C THR A 111 -5.34 9.56 -6.27
N ALA A 112 -5.17 8.24 -6.35
CA ALA A 112 -4.85 7.45 -5.16
C ALA A 112 -3.49 7.83 -4.60
N VAL A 113 -2.49 8.03 -5.46
CA VAL A 113 -1.15 8.42 -5.02
C VAL A 113 -1.20 9.81 -4.38
N ASN A 114 -1.89 10.76 -5.01
CA ASN A 114 -1.98 12.11 -4.48
C ASN A 114 -2.69 12.14 -3.13
N ARG A 115 -3.77 11.36 -2.98
CA ARG A 115 -4.44 11.24 -1.69
C ARG A 115 -3.54 10.66 -0.64
N ALA A 116 -2.79 9.61 -1.00
CA ALA A 116 -1.88 8.96 -0.07
C ALA A 116 -0.81 9.94 0.41
N LEU A 117 -0.32 10.80 -0.47
CA LEU A 117 0.69 11.76 -0.11
C LEU A 117 0.16 12.84 0.85
N ASP A 118 -1.14 13.11 0.81
CA ASP A 118 -1.77 14.08 1.68
C ASP A 118 -2.24 13.49 3.00
N GLU A 119 -2.28 12.16 3.12
CA GLU A 119 -2.75 11.51 4.33
C GLU A 119 -1.69 11.51 5.41
N PRO A 120 -2.07 11.69 6.68
CA PRO A 120 -1.12 11.46 7.77
C PRO A 120 -0.81 9.97 7.89
N ALA A 121 0.36 9.66 8.43
CA ALA A 121 0.74 8.27 8.66
C ALA A 121 -0.26 7.61 9.60
N ALA A 122 -0.54 6.32 9.35
CA ALA A 122 -1.45 5.57 10.20
C ALA A 122 -0.85 5.41 11.59
N PRO A 123 -1.69 5.43 12.64
CA PRO A 123 -1.17 5.21 13.98
C PRO A 123 -0.65 3.77 14.15
N PRO A 124 0.30 3.55 15.04
CA PRO A 124 0.83 2.20 15.27
C PRO A 124 -0.27 1.26 15.74
N PRO A 125 -0.24 0.00 15.32
CA PRO A 125 -1.27 -0.96 15.72
C PRO A 125 -1.43 -1.14 17.21
N ALA A 126 -0.34 -1.12 17.95
CA ALA A 126 -0.41 -1.28 19.39
C ALA A 126 -1.20 -0.14 20.04
N ARG A 127 -1.00 1.08 19.54
CA ARG A 127 -1.74 2.22 20.05
C ARG A 127 -3.22 2.09 19.77
N GLN A 128 -3.57 1.60 18.59
CA GLN A 128 -4.97 1.37 18.26
C GLN A 128 -5.60 0.35 19.18
N LYS A 129 -4.88 -0.68 19.52
CA LYS A 129 -5.37 -1.69 20.44
C LYS A 129 -5.66 -1.11 21.81
N LEU A 130 -4.78 -0.26 22.27
CA LEU A 130 -5.00 0.36 23.58
C LEU A 130 -6.25 1.23 23.59
N ILE A 131 -6.47 1.96 22.51
CA ILE A 131 -7.67 2.78 22.39
C ILE A 131 -8.92 1.93 22.41
N ILE A 132 -8.89 0.81 21.72
CA ILE A 132 -10.03 -0.08 21.67
C ILE A 132 -10.32 -0.69 23.03
N LEU A 133 -9.28 -1.04 23.76
CA LEU A 133 -9.47 -1.67 25.06
C LEU A 133 -10.01 -0.72 26.09
N CYS A 134 -9.63 0.54 25.98
CA CYS A 134 -10.09 1.51 26.96
C CYS A 134 -11.58 1.70 27.00
N PRO A 135 -12.24 1.80 25.87
CA PRO A 135 -13.65 2.09 25.94
C PRO A 135 -14.46 1.01 26.51
N LYS A 136 -13.97 -0.06 26.72
CA LYS A 136 -14.72 -1.04 27.16
C LYS A 136 -14.67 -1.12 28.36
N GLN A 137 -13.91 -0.61 28.50
CA GLN A 137 -13.76 -0.66 29.40
C GLN A 137 -14.23 0.37 29.48
N ALA A 138 -14.31 0.69 28.83
CA ALA A 138 -14.69 1.31 28.71
C ALA A 138 -15.33 1.34 28.17
N ALA A 139 -15.35 1.11 28.06
CA ALA A 139 -15.62 0.70 27.61
C ALA A 139 -15.43 0.81 27.36
#